data_b8134ae067e5edb2177ed2b62fe1d70a
#
_entry.id   b8134ae067e5edb2177ed2b62fe1d70a
#
_cell.length_a   1.000
_cell.length_b   1.000
_cell.length_c   1.000
_cell.angle_alpha   90.00
_cell.angle_beta   90.00
_cell.angle_gamma   90.00
#
_symmetry.space_group_name_H-M   'P 1'
#
loop_
_entity.id
_entity.type
_entity.pdbx_description
1 polymer ?
#
loop_
_entity_poly.entity_id
_entity_poly.type
_entity_poly.pdbx_seq_one_letter_code
_entity_poly.pdbx_strand_id
1 'polypeptide(L)'
;MSRASTRVPIPGEIKVLVASAFVIAIGFGLVAPVLPAYARSFDVGVAAASVVVSAFAFFRLVFAPAGGALVTRLGERPIYLSGLLVVAASSLATAFAQSYWQLLVFRGLGGIGSTMFTVSAMALLVRLAPPTIRGRVSSAYASAFLIGGMVGPLLGGVLASLGLRVPFVVYAVALVAAAAVVGVRLSGAALRPDPNKPVEPPMQVRQALGSSAYRAALASGFANGWSNFGVRVAVLPQFAVAVHDETWVAGAALAVAAIGTALMLQVAGRLADRLGRRPLVIAGLVITAGGLGLIGLSTDLLVLLVLSAVSGLGAGLVNPGQQASVADVVGADRSGGTVLATFQMAQDSGAIVGPILIGLVADSLGFGWAFALTGLVSLLAVGPWLLARETLVRQPATADD
;
A
#
# COMPACT_ATOMS: atom_id res chain seq x y z
N MET A 1 11.49 -15.10 41.97
CA MET A 1 12.35 -14.00 41.46
C MET A 1 11.97 -13.76 39.99
N SER A 2 11.14 -12.75 39.71
CA SER A 2 10.71 -12.35 38.38
C SER A 2 11.91 -11.82 37.61
N ARG A 3 12.34 -12.51 36.53
CA ARG A 3 13.29 -11.97 35.57
C ARG A 3 12.60 -10.82 34.83
N ALA A 4 12.92 -9.59 35.24
CA ALA A 4 12.59 -8.42 34.45
C ALA A 4 13.20 -8.65 33.04
N SER A 5 12.37 -8.94 32.03
CA SER A 5 12.80 -9.04 30.64
C SER A 5 13.26 -7.63 30.22
N THR A 6 14.56 -7.40 30.21
CA THR A 6 15.15 -6.17 29.67
C THR A 6 14.77 -6.10 28.18
N ARG A 7 13.76 -5.29 27.87
CA ARG A 7 13.33 -5.06 26.47
C ARG A 7 14.49 -4.47 25.69
N VAL A 8 15.05 -5.22 24.77
CA VAL A 8 16.10 -4.74 23.85
C VAL A 8 15.61 -3.44 23.20
N PRO A 9 16.32 -2.31 23.34
CA PRO A 9 15.91 -1.04 22.73
C PRO A 9 16.00 -1.10 21.20
N ILE A 10 15.10 -0.39 20.52
CA ILE A 10 15.16 -0.26 19.05
C ILE A 10 16.35 0.65 18.72
N PRO A 11 17.28 0.22 17.84
CA PRO A 11 18.42 1.03 17.39
C PRO A 11 18.00 2.40 16.82
N GLY A 12 18.85 3.39 16.98
CA GLY A 12 18.58 4.77 16.52
C GLY A 12 18.33 4.86 15.02
N GLU A 13 19.08 4.10 14.23
CA GLU A 13 18.96 4.02 12.77
C GLU A 13 17.57 3.52 12.34
N ILE A 14 17.02 2.54 13.06
CA ILE A 14 15.68 2.01 12.79
C ILE A 14 14.61 3.06 13.13
N LYS A 15 14.78 3.83 14.20
CA LYS A 15 13.85 4.92 14.55
C LYS A 15 13.82 5.98 13.43
N VAL A 16 14.95 6.28 12.80
CA VAL A 16 15.05 7.20 11.67
C VAL A 16 14.31 6.63 10.45
N LEU A 17 14.46 5.33 10.15
CA LEU A 17 13.73 4.68 9.06
C LEU A 17 12.21 4.68 9.30
N VAL A 18 11.78 4.42 10.54
CA VAL A 18 10.35 4.45 10.93
C VAL A 18 9.78 5.87 10.80
N ALA A 19 10.53 6.89 11.26
CA ALA A 19 10.12 8.29 11.11
C ALA A 19 10.05 8.70 9.64
N SER A 20 11.01 8.28 8.81
CA SER A 20 10.98 8.52 7.37
C SER A 20 9.80 7.83 6.70
N ALA A 21 9.47 6.60 7.09
CA ALA A 21 8.30 5.88 6.61
C ALA A 21 6.99 6.62 6.92
N PHE A 22 6.88 7.19 8.09
CA PHE A 22 5.74 8.03 8.48
C PHE A 22 5.61 9.28 7.60
N VAL A 23 6.72 10.00 7.37
CA VAL A 23 6.75 11.19 6.49
C VAL A 23 6.37 10.82 5.05
N ILE A 24 6.91 9.71 4.53
CA ILE A 24 6.60 9.20 3.19
C ILE A 24 5.10 8.87 3.08
N ALA A 25 4.55 8.20 4.09
CA ALA A 25 3.15 7.78 4.08
C ALA A 25 2.17 8.97 4.18
N ILE A 26 2.47 9.96 5.05
CA ILE A 26 1.72 11.22 5.08
C ILE A 26 1.75 11.87 3.70
N GLY A 27 2.93 12.03 3.11
CA GLY A 27 3.08 12.73 1.85
C GLY A 27 2.40 12.02 0.68
N PHE A 28 2.46 10.68 0.63
CA PHE A 28 1.67 9.90 -0.33
C PHE A 28 0.17 10.14 -0.13
N GLY A 29 -0.27 10.14 1.12
CA GLY A 29 -1.65 10.44 1.50
C GLY A 29 -2.08 11.86 1.16
N LEU A 30 -1.21 12.87 1.30
CA LEU A 30 -1.47 14.26 0.90
C LEU A 30 -1.84 14.37 -0.59
N VAL A 31 -1.13 13.63 -1.42
CA VAL A 31 -1.26 13.68 -2.89
C VAL A 31 -2.49 12.90 -3.37
N ALA A 32 -2.85 11.81 -2.69
CA ALA A 32 -3.87 10.87 -3.14
C ALA A 32 -5.24 11.52 -3.48
N PRO A 33 -5.86 12.36 -2.62
CA PRO A 33 -7.17 12.96 -2.92
C PRO A 33 -7.08 14.06 -3.99
N VAL A 34 -5.92 14.67 -4.16
CA VAL A 34 -5.73 15.88 -4.99
C VAL A 34 -5.31 15.54 -6.40
N LEU A 35 -4.57 14.46 -6.59
CA LEU A 35 -3.98 14.09 -7.88
C LEU A 35 -5.02 13.92 -9.01
N PRO A 36 -6.17 13.23 -8.81
CA PRO A 36 -7.18 13.14 -9.85
C PRO A 36 -7.81 14.49 -10.19
N ALA A 37 -8.10 15.32 -9.18
CA ALA A 37 -8.65 16.68 -9.39
C ALA A 37 -7.65 17.57 -10.14
N TYR A 38 -6.36 17.47 -9.82
CA TYR A 38 -5.30 18.21 -10.53
C TYR A 38 -5.16 17.74 -11.98
N ALA A 39 -5.27 16.42 -12.23
CA ALA A 39 -5.27 15.90 -13.60
C ALA A 39 -6.46 16.43 -14.41
N ARG A 40 -7.65 16.48 -13.81
CA ARG A 40 -8.86 17.01 -14.46
C ARG A 40 -8.80 18.51 -14.75
N SER A 41 -7.97 19.28 -14.06
CA SER A 41 -7.77 20.70 -14.38
C SER A 41 -7.07 20.94 -15.73
N PHE A 42 -6.65 19.87 -16.42
CA PHE A 42 -6.16 19.89 -17.81
C PHE A 42 -7.25 19.45 -18.81
N ASP A 43 -8.53 19.58 -18.47
CA ASP A 43 -9.68 19.26 -19.34
C ASP A 43 -9.73 17.82 -19.81
N VAL A 44 -9.34 16.86 -18.95
CA VAL A 44 -9.39 15.42 -19.23
C VAL A 44 -10.51 14.72 -18.45
N GLY A 45 -11.01 13.60 -19.00
CA GLY A 45 -12.02 12.75 -18.37
C GLY A 45 -11.50 11.95 -17.16
N VAL A 46 -12.39 11.19 -16.51
CA VAL A 46 -12.10 10.37 -15.34
C VAL A 46 -11.07 9.30 -15.66
N ALA A 47 -11.16 8.67 -16.84
CA ALA A 47 -10.21 7.67 -17.27
C ALA A 47 -8.79 8.22 -17.37
N ALA A 48 -8.58 9.35 -18.03
CA ALA A 48 -7.26 9.96 -18.16
C ALA A 48 -6.70 10.40 -16.79
N ALA A 49 -7.53 11.00 -15.93
CA ALA A 49 -7.13 11.33 -14.56
C ALA A 49 -6.71 10.07 -13.76
N SER A 50 -7.40 8.94 -13.96
CA SER A 50 -7.08 7.66 -13.33
C SER A 50 -5.78 7.05 -13.87
N VAL A 51 -5.44 7.25 -15.15
CA VAL A 51 -4.16 6.82 -15.75
C VAL A 51 -2.97 7.47 -15.03
N VAL A 52 -3.07 8.72 -14.57
CA VAL A 52 -1.99 9.39 -13.83
C VAL A 52 -1.69 8.67 -12.50
N VAL A 53 -2.73 8.15 -11.84
CA VAL A 53 -2.56 7.34 -10.61
C VAL A 53 -1.91 6.01 -10.95
N SER A 54 -2.38 5.34 -12.00
CA SER A 54 -1.86 4.05 -12.48
C SER A 54 -0.42 4.14 -12.98
N ALA A 55 -0.01 5.26 -13.57
CA ALA A 55 1.35 5.46 -14.07
C ALA A 55 2.40 5.30 -12.97
N PHE A 56 2.12 5.80 -11.76
CA PHE A 56 3.02 5.62 -10.61
C PHE A 56 3.22 4.14 -10.27
N ALA A 57 2.14 3.37 -10.21
CA ALA A 57 2.20 1.94 -9.92
C ALA A 57 2.85 1.15 -11.08
N PHE A 58 2.60 1.55 -12.33
CA PHE A 58 3.20 0.94 -13.51
C PHE A 58 4.73 1.09 -13.53
N PHE A 59 5.24 2.30 -13.36
CA PHE A 59 6.69 2.52 -13.32
C PHE A 59 7.33 1.86 -12.10
N ARG A 60 6.62 1.82 -10.96
CA ARG A 60 7.06 1.06 -9.78
C ARG A 60 7.22 -0.42 -10.07
N LEU A 61 6.23 -1.01 -10.75
CA LEU A 61 6.24 -2.43 -11.12
C LEU A 61 7.36 -2.75 -12.11
N VAL A 62 7.45 -1.99 -13.21
CA VAL A 62 8.44 -2.21 -14.28
C VAL A 62 9.87 -2.03 -13.77
N PHE A 63 10.08 -1.08 -12.86
CA PHE A 63 11.41 -0.78 -12.33
C PHE A 63 11.80 -1.65 -11.13
N ALA A 64 10.90 -2.48 -10.58
CA ALA A 64 11.16 -3.31 -9.40
C ALA A 64 12.40 -4.22 -9.54
N PRO A 65 12.63 -4.94 -10.68
CA PRO A 65 13.81 -5.76 -10.86
C PRO A 65 15.11 -4.93 -10.89
N ALA A 66 15.08 -3.79 -11.58
CA ALA A 66 16.23 -2.88 -11.66
C ALA A 66 16.55 -2.25 -10.28
N GLY A 67 15.51 -1.90 -9.50
CA GLY A 67 15.66 -1.40 -8.14
C GLY A 67 16.39 -2.38 -7.23
N GLY A 68 16.03 -3.65 -7.27
CA GLY A 68 16.71 -4.73 -6.54
C GLY A 68 18.17 -4.89 -6.96
N ALA A 69 18.46 -4.88 -8.27
CA ALA A 69 19.82 -4.97 -8.79
C ALA A 69 20.69 -3.77 -8.38
N LEU A 70 20.12 -2.56 -8.37
CA LEU A 70 20.80 -1.35 -7.92
C LEU A 70 21.15 -1.42 -6.43
N VAL A 71 20.24 -1.90 -5.59
CA VAL A 71 20.50 -2.10 -4.16
C VAL A 71 21.66 -3.08 -3.94
N THR A 72 21.68 -4.18 -4.69
CA THR A 72 22.76 -5.16 -4.58
C THR A 72 24.12 -4.61 -5.02
N ARG A 73 24.15 -3.75 -6.05
CA ARG A 73 25.40 -3.19 -6.61
C ARG A 73 25.93 -1.98 -5.84
N LEU A 74 25.04 -1.08 -5.46
CA LEU A 74 25.38 0.24 -4.90
C LEU A 74 25.17 0.33 -3.39
N GLY A 75 24.50 -0.67 -2.81
CA GLY A 75 24.15 -0.71 -1.39
C GLY A 75 22.80 -0.02 -1.09
N GLU A 76 22.24 -0.34 0.07
CA GLU A 76 20.89 0.07 0.45
C GLU A 76 20.79 1.59 0.71
N ARG A 77 21.77 2.17 1.41
CA ARG A 77 21.71 3.58 1.83
C ARG A 77 21.71 4.55 0.66
N PRO A 78 22.65 4.49 -0.32
CA PRO A 78 22.63 5.41 -1.45
C PRO A 78 21.36 5.25 -2.30
N ILE A 79 20.86 4.01 -2.49
CA ILE A 79 19.63 3.78 -3.25
C ILE A 79 18.39 4.25 -2.50
N TYR A 80 18.36 4.13 -1.18
CA TYR A 80 17.29 4.71 -0.36
C TYR A 80 17.23 6.23 -0.49
N LEU A 81 18.37 6.90 -0.34
CA LEU A 81 18.48 8.37 -0.44
C LEU A 81 18.13 8.88 -1.85
N SER A 82 18.71 8.26 -2.89
CA SER A 82 18.38 8.63 -4.27
C SER A 82 16.90 8.38 -4.60
N GLY A 83 16.30 7.31 -4.07
CA GLY A 83 14.87 7.05 -4.21
C GLY A 83 14.01 8.16 -3.61
N LEU A 84 14.32 8.61 -2.39
CA LEU A 84 13.62 9.75 -1.76
C LEU A 84 13.76 11.04 -2.58
N LEU A 85 14.96 11.33 -3.05
CA LEU A 85 15.22 12.54 -3.85
C LEU A 85 14.54 12.49 -5.22
N VAL A 86 14.50 11.32 -5.88
CA VAL A 86 13.75 11.14 -7.14
C VAL A 86 12.26 11.37 -6.93
N VAL A 87 11.66 10.84 -5.85
CA VAL A 87 10.25 11.11 -5.53
C VAL A 87 10.03 12.59 -5.20
N ALA A 88 10.94 13.22 -4.47
CA ALA A 88 10.86 14.65 -4.16
C ALA A 88 10.92 15.51 -5.44
N ALA A 89 11.89 15.26 -6.31
CA ALA A 89 12.03 15.97 -7.58
C ALA A 89 10.81 15.75 -8.49
N SER A 90 10.33 14.50 -8.59
CA SER A 90 9.10 14.13 -9.30
C SER A 90 7.87 14.87 -8.76
N SER A 91 7.69 14.91 -7.44
CA SER A 91 6.56 15.61 -6.80
C SER A 91 6.64 17.12 -7.05
N LEU A 92 7.83 17.71 -6.93
CA LEU A 92 8.03 19.12 -7.23
C LEU A 92 7.74 19.43 -8.70
N ALA A 93 8.26 18.64 -9.64
CA ALA A 93 7.98 18.77 -11.06
C ALA A 93 6.47 18.61 -11.35
N THR A 94 5.81 17.68 -10.69
CA THR A 94 4.35 17.49 -10.76
C THR A 94 3.60 18.77 -10.37
N ALA A 95 4.01 19.46 -9.30
CA ALA A 95 3.38 20.71 -8.86
C ALA A 95 3.45 21.82 -9.94
N PHE A 96 4.45 21.80 -10.78
CA PHE A 96 4.68 22.81 -11.85
C PHE A 96 4.35 22.30 -13.25
N ALA A 97 3.67 21.14 -13.37
CA ALA A 97 3.22 20.63 -14.66
C ALA A 97 2.28 21.63 -15.34
N GLN A 98 2.50 21.86 -16.64
CA GLN A 98 1.74 22.79 -17.48
C GLN A 98 0.82 22.04 -18.46
N SER A 99 0.91 20.71 -18.50
CA SER A 99 0.07 19.85 -19.34
C SER A 99 -0.15 18.50 -18.69
N TYR A 100 -1.21 17.81 -19.12
CA TYR A 100 -1.51 16.44 -18.71
C TYR A 100 -0.34 15.48 -18.94
N TRP A 101 0.37 15.61 -20.09
CA TRP A 101 1.50 14.73 -20.42
C TRP A 101 2.70 14.95 -19.50
N GLN A 102 2.99 16.20 -19.13
CA GLN A 102 4.02 16.50 -18.12
C GLN A 102 3.65 15.90 -16.77
N LEU A 103 2.39 16.08 -16.34
CA LEU A 103 1.89 15.50 -15.10
C LEU A 103 2.07 13.98 -15.09
N LEU A 104 1.68 13.30 -16.17
CA LEU A 104 1.77 11.84 -16.34
C LEU A 104 3.23 11.36 -16.23
N VAL A 105 4.15 11.99 -16.97
CA VAL A 105 5.56 11.61 -16.97
C VAL A 105 6.20 11.86 -15.61
N PHE A 106 5.98 13.04 -15.03
CA PHE A 106 6.57 13.38 -13.74
C PHE A 106 6.06 12.43 -12.65
N ARG A 107 4.77 12.12 -12.65
CA ARG A 107 4.18 11.17 -11.70
C ARG A 107 4.72 9.75 -11.88
N GLY A 108 4.91 9.30 -13.12
CA GLY A 108 5.54 8.02 -13.44
C GLY A 108 6.97 7.92 -12.88
N LEU A 109 7.79 8.95 -13.09
CA LEU A 109 9.16 9.00 -12.55
C LEU A 109 9.19 8.84 -11.01
N GLY A 110 8.19 9.38 -10.31
CA GLY A 110 8.03 9.15 -8.88
C GLY A 110 7.87 7.67 -8.50
N GLY A 111 7.24 6.87 -9.36
CA GLY A 111 7.13 5.41 -9.18
C GLY A 111 8.49 4.72 -9.14
N ILE A 112 9.44 5.13 -9.99
CA ILE A 112 10.83 4.62 -9.99
C ILE A 112 11.49 4.89 -8.63
N GLY A 113 11.47 6.13 -8.17
CA GLY A 113 12.04 6.50 -6.87
C GLY A 113 11.37 5.77 -5.72
N SER A 114 10.05 5.55 -5.80
CA SER A 114 9.29 4.79 -4.81
C SER A 114 9.77 3.34 -4.70
N THR A 115 10.05 2.67 -5.81
CA THR A 115 10.65 1.32 -5.80
C THR A 115 12.01 1.32 -5.14
N MET A 116 12.86 2.28 -5.51
CA MET A 116 14.22 2.39 -4.97
C MET A 116 14.21 2.50 -3.44
N PHE A 117 13.43 3.42 -2.87
CA PHE A 117 13.41 3.57 -1.42
C PHE A 117 12.70 2.40 -0.72
N THR A 118 11.63 1.82 -1.29
CA THR A 118 10.88 0.73 -0.66
C THR A 118 11.73 -0.54 -0.56
N VAL A 119 12.39 -0.93 -1.65
CA VAL A 119 13.28 -2.10 -1.65
C VAL A 119 14.44 -1.91 -0.70
N SER A 120 15.05 -0.72 -0.71
CA SER A 120 16.16 -0.39 0.20
C SER A 120 15.72 -0.35 1.65
N ALA A 121 14.54 0.21 1.96
CA ALA A 121 14.01 0.26 3.33
C ALA A 121 13.84 -1.13 3.92
N MET A 122 13.24 -2.05 3.15
CA MET A 122 13.06 -3.44 3.59
C MET A 122 14.38 -4.14 3.84
N ALA A 123 15.36 -3.96 2.96
CA ALA A 123 16.70 -4.52 3.14
C ALA A 123 17.40 -3.93 4.38
N LEU A 124 17.31 -2.62 4.60
CA LEU A 124 17.85 -1.94 5.78
C LEU A 124 17.19 -2.42 7.08
N LEU A 125 15.86 -2.57 7.10
CA LEU A 125 15.14 -3.06 8.28
C LEU A 125 15.59 -4.48 8.65
N VAL A 126 15.71 -5.38 7.67
CA VAL A 126 16.16 -6.76 7.90
C VAL A 126 17.60 -6.80 8.39
N ARG A 127 18.46 -5.93 7.87
CA ARG A 127 19.89 -5.85 8.21
C ARG A 127 20.12 -5.25 9.58
N LEU A 128 19.47 -4.14 9.91
CA LEU A 128 19.68 -3.39 11.15
C LEU A 128 18.93 -3.96 12.34
N ALA A 129 17.87 -4.75 12.12
CA ALA A 129 17.07 -5.31 13.20
C ALA A 129 17.70 -6.59 13.75
N PRO A 130 18.08 -6.62 15.04
CA PRO A 130 18.45 -7.85 15.72
C PRO A 130 17.37 -8.93 15.55
N PRO A 131 17.72 -10.21 15.37
CA PRO A 131 16.74 -11.28 15.17
C PRO A 131 15.62 -11.31 16.21
N THR A 132 15.95 -11.02 17.47
CA THR A 132 15.03 -11.04 18.61
C THR A 132 13.95 -9.95 18.60
N ILE A 133 14.14 -8.87 17.83
CA ILE A 133 13.19 -7.74 17.77
C ILE A 133 12.68 -7.43 16.34
N ARG A 134 12.97 -8.28 15.35
CA ARG A 134 12.55 -8.06 13.95
C ARG A 134 11.04 -7.84 13.80
N GLY A 135 10.23 -8.66 14.50
CA GLY A 135 8.78 -8.51 14.48
C GLY A 135 8.32 -7.14 15.02
N ARG A 136 8.96 -6.66 16.10
CA ARG A 136 8.65 -5.36 16.71
C ARG A 136 9.07 -4.20 15.81
N VAL A 137 10.19 -4.33 15.10
CA VAL A 137 10.65 -3.34 14.11
C VAL A 137 9.72 -3.28 12.90
N SER A 138 9.35 -4.45 12.34
CA SER A 138 8.40 -4.51 11.22
C SER A 138 7.04 -3.94 11.59
N SER A 139 6.55 -4.22 12.81
CA SER A 139 5.30 -3.65 13.32
C SER A 139 5.38 -2.13 13.46
N ALA A 140 6.50 -1.59 13.97
CA ALA A 140 6.69 -0.15 14.10
C ALA A 140 6.70 0.54 12.72
N TYR A 141 7.38 -0.04 11.74
CA TYR A 141 7.42 0.45 10.37
C TYR A 141 6.04 0.43 9.71
N ALA A 142 5.31 -0.69 9.83
CA ALA A 142 3.95 -0.83 9.32
C ALA A 142 2.97 0.16 9.99
N SER A 143 3.09 0.35 11.31
CA SER A 143 2.27 1.32 12.05
C SER A 143 2.54 2.76 11.59
N ALA A 144 3.78 3.11 11.31
CA ALA A 144 4.14 4.43 10.77
C ALA A 144 3.46 4.69 9.41
N PHE A 145 3.49 3.70 8.51
CA PHE A 145 2.78 3.77 7.24
C PHE A 145 1.27 3.88 7.41
N LEU A 146 0.70 3.11 8.33
CA LEU A 146 -0.74 3.12 8.61
C LEU A 146 -1.20 4.50 9.11
N ILE A 147 -0.54 5.03 10.14
CA ILE A 147 -0.89 6.32 10.73
C ILE A 147 -0.70 7.45 9.71
N GLY A 148 0.42 7.42 8.96
CA GLY A 148 0.67 8.39 7.90
C GLY A 148 -0.40 8.34 6.80
N GLY A 149 -0.80 7.14 6.38
CA GLY A 149 -1.86 6.92 5.40
C GLY A 149 -3.26 7.35 5.87
N MET A 150 -3.51 7.40 7.18
CA MET A 150 -4.76 7.93 7.76
C MET A 150 -4.77 9.47 7.79
N VAL A 151 -3.68 10.05 8.25
CA VAL A 151 -3.57 11.50 8.45
C VAL A 151 -3.36 12.23 7.11
N GLY A 152 -2.60 11.60 6.20
CA GLY A 152 -2.23 12.19 4.93
C GLY A 152 -3.41 12.69 4.09
N PRO A 153 -4.41 11.86 3.76
CA PRO A 153 -5.54 12.29 2.92
C PRO A 153 -6.35 13.44 3.53
N LEU A 154 -6.52 13.45 4.85
CA LEU A 154 -7.21 14.55 5.54
C LEU A 154 -6.45 15.87 5.37
N LEU A 155 -5.14 15.85 5.64
CA LEU A 155 -4.28 17.01 5.43
C LEU A 155 -4.23 17.42 3.94
N GLY A 156 -4.23 16.44 3.03
CA GLY A 156 -4.25 16.67 1.59
C GLY A 156 -5.49 17.40 1.13
N GLY A 157 -6.67 16.99 1.64
CA GLY A 157 -7.92 17.68 1.39
C GLY A 157 -7.94 19.13 1.89
N VAL A 158 -7.42 19.36 3.12
CA VAL A 158 -7.28 20.72 3.69
C VAL A 158 -6.28 21.56 2.88
N LEU A 159 -5.10 21.01 2.53
CA LEU A 159 -4.10 21.75 1.74
C LEU A 159 -4.58 22.05 0.32
N ALA A 160 -5.47 21.22 -0.23
CA ALA A 160 -6.05 21.46 -1.55
C ALA A 160 -6.87 22.78 -1.63
N SER A 161 -7.45 23.25 -0.50
CA SER A 161 -8.14 24.55 -0.45
C SER A 161 -7.20 25.74 -0.63
N LEU A 162 -5.90 25.56 -0.37
CA LEU A 162 -4.84 26.54 -0.65
C LEU A 162 -4.33 26.47 -2.10
N GLY A 163 -4.76 25.47 -2.85
CA GLY A 163 -4.42 25.21 -4.24
C GLY A 163 -3.95 23.77 -4.49
N LEU A 164 -4.33 23.21 -5.65
CA LEU A 164 -4.06 21.82 -6.02
C LEU A 164 -2.58 21.48 -6.12
N ARG A 165 -1.70 22.46 -6.22
CA ARG A 165 -0.22 22.30 -6.30
C ARG A 165 0.43 22.18 -4.92
N VAL A 166 -0.19 22.74 -3.88
CA VAL A 166 0.37 22.87 -2.53
C VAL A 166 0.73 21.49 -1.92
N PRO A 167 -0.12 20.47 -1.96
CA PRO A 167 0.21 19.15 -1.41
C PRO A 167 1.47 18.53 -2.02
N PHE A 168 1.71 18.72 -3.31
CA PHE A 168 2.90 18.21 -4.00
C PHE A 168 4.18 18.90 -3.55
N VAL A 169 4.15 20.24 -3.37
CA VAL A 169 5.27 21.02 -2.87
C VAL A 169 5.60 20.62 -1.43
N VAL A 170 4.59 20.54 -0.57
CA VAL A 170 4.76 20.11 0.83
C VAL A 170 5.35 18.71 0.89
N TYR A 171 4.87 17.79 0.07
CA TYR A 171 5.43 16.44 -0.01
C TYR A 171 6.90 16.44 -0.46
N ALA A 172 7.23 17.20 -1.49
CA ALA A 172 8.62 17.32 -1.99
C ALA A 172 9.57 17.84 -0.90
N VAL A 173 9.19 18.90 -0.19
CA VAL A 173 9.97 19.47 0.93
C VAL A 173 10.14 18.45 2.07
N ALA A 174 9.06 17.77 2.44
CA ALA A 174 9.10 16.74 3.48
C ALA A 174 10.04 15.57 3.12
N LEU A 175 10.05 15.14 1.85
CA LEU A 175 10.96 14.09 1.37
C LEU A 175 12.42 14.54 1.36
N VAL A 176 12.71 15.79 0.98
CA VAL A 176 14.07 16.33 1.06
C VAL A 176 14.55 16.39 2.51
N ALA A 177 13.68 16.84 3.43
CA ALA A 177 13.99 16.86 4.85
C ALA A 177 14.23 15.44 5.40
N ALA A 178 13.40 14.47 5.02
CA ALA A 178 13.59 13.07 5.38
C ALA A 178 14.91 12.51 4.82
N ALA A 179 15.24 12.80 3.56
CA ALA A 179 16.51 12.40 2.94
C ALA A 179 17.73 13.01 3.67
N ALA A 180 17.66 14.28 4.06
CA ALA A 180 18.71 14.95 4.84
C ALA A 180 18.91 14.27 6.21
N VAL A 181 17.82 14.01 6.95
CA VAL A 181 17.87 13.33 8.26
C VAL A 181 18.46 11.91 8.12
N VAL A 182 18.01 11.14 7.13
CA VAL A 182 18.54 9.79 6.88
C VAL A 182 20.02 9.87 6.46
N GLY A 183 20.37 10.82 5.60
CA GLY A 183 21.75 11.02 5.14
C GLY A 183 22.73 11.30 6.28
N VAL A 184 22.30 12.07 7.29
CA VAL A 184 23.13 12.41 8.45
C VAL A 184 23.15 11.28 9.51
N ARG A 185 21.99 10.67 9.78
CA ARG A 185 21.81 9.74 10.91
C ARG A 185 22.11 8.28 10.57
N LEU A 186 22.02 7.88 9.32
CA LEU A 186 22.29 6.50 8.90
C LEU A 186 23.76 6.36 8.51
N SER A 187 24.60 5.84 9.42
CA SER A 187 26.03 5.65 9.14
C SER A 187 26.28 4.48 8.17
N GLY A 188 27.21 4.68 7.22
CA GLY A 188 27.56 3.62 6.26
C GLY A 188 28.32 2.44 6.85
N ALA A 189 28.88 2.58 8.07
CA ALA A 189 29.72 1.55 8.70
C ALA A 189 28.91 0.32 9.16
N ALA A 190 27.65 0.49 9.54
CA ALA A 190 26.77 -0.59 9.99
C ALA A 190 26.21 -1.43 8.82
N LEU A 191 26.51 -1.10 7.57
CA LEU A 191 25.85 -1.61 6.36
C LEU A 191 26.73 -2.50 5.49
N ARG A 192 27.84 -3.06 6.03
CA ARG A 192 28.66 -4.04 5.28
C ARG A 192 27.97 -5.40 5.24
N PRO A 193 27.88 -6.05 4.07
CA PRO A 193 27.37 -7.42 3.97
C PRO A 193 28.20 -8.37 4.83
N ASP A 194 27.52 -9.28 5.54
CA ASP A 194 28.20 -10.40 6.18
C ASP A 194 28.42 -11.51 5.14
N PRO A 195 29.69 -11.78 4.73
CA PRO A 195 29.99 -12.78 3.72
C PRO A 195 29.69 -14.22 4.14
N ASN A 196 29.48 -14.47 5.43
CA ASN A 196 29.33 -15.81 6.00
C ASN A 196 27.88 -16.22 6.28
N LYS A 197 26.88 -15.39 5.89
CA LYS A 197 25.49 -15.73 6.12
C LYS A 197 25.03 -16.82 5.16
N PRO A 198 24.55 -18.00 5.63
CA PRO A 198 24.03 -19.03 4.75
C PRO A 198 22.87 -18.48 3.92
N VAL A 199 22.96 -18.63 2.60
CA VAL A 199 21.84 -18.30 1.69
C VAL A 199 20.91 -19.50 1.69
N GLU A 200 19.76 -19.39 2.35
CA GLU A 200 18.70 -20.40 2.30
C GLU A 200 18.19 -20.54 0.86
N PRO A 201 17.90 -21.77 0.39
CA PRO A 201 17.41 -21.98 -0.96
C PRO A 201 16.04 -21.27 -1.15
N PRO A 202 15.91 -20.37 -2.14
CA PRO A 202 14.69 -19.64 -2.36
C PRO A 202 13.56 -20.57 -2.82
N MET A 203 12.35 -20.37 -2.28
CA MET A 203 11.14 -21.03 -2.80
C MET A 203 10.84 -20.53 -4.21
N GLN A 204 10.67 -21.43 -5.16
CA GLN A 204 10.30 -21.09 -6.52
C GLN A 204 8.79 -20.76 -6.62
N VAL A 205 8.43 -19.79 -7.43
CA VAL A 205 7.02 -19.41 -7.68
C VAL A 205 6.20 -20.60 -8.18
N ARG A 206 6.79 -21.47 -9.03
CA ARG A 206 6.13 -22.68 -9.52
C ARG A 206 5.70 -23.63 -8.40
N GLN A 207 6.50 -23.75 -7.34
CA GLN A 207 6.17 -24.56 -6.16
C GLN A 207 5.02 -23.92 -5.38
N ALA A 208 5.06 -22.58 -5.17
CA ALA A 208 4.01 -21.85 -4.51
C ALA A 208 2.66 -21.93 -5.25
N LEU A 209 2.68 -21.89 -6.59
CA LEU A 209 1.48 -22.05 -7.44
C LEU A 209 0.82 -23.43 -7.29
N GLY A 210 1.51 -24.46 -6.80
CA GLY A 210 0.90 -25.72 -6.40
C GLY A 210 -0.08 -25.59 -5.23
N SER A 211 0.07 -24.56 -4.37
CA SER A 211 -0.83 -24.29 -3.26
C SER A 211 -2.11 -23.57 -3.74
N SER A 212 -3.28 -24.12 -3.37
CA SER A 212 -4.56 -23.46 -3.65
C SER A 212 -4.69 -22.13 -2.89
N ALA A 213 -4.14 -22.03 -1.69
CA ALA A 213 -4.14 -20.82 -0.89
C ALA A 213 -3.28 -19.71 -1.55
N TYR A 214 -2.14 -20.06 -2.15
CA TYR A 214 -1.33 -19.05 -2.86
C TYR A 214 -2.01 -18.53 -4.13
N ARG A 215 -2.66 -19.42 -4.91
CA ARG A 215 -3.46 -18.99 -6.07
C ARG A 215 -4.62 -18.08 -5.67
N ALA A 216 -5.30 -18.41 -4.57
CA ALA A 216 -6.35 -17.57 -4.03
C ALA A 216 -5.81 -16.22 -3.52
N ALA A 217 -4.63 -16.22 -2.90
CA ALA A 217 -3.95 -14.99 -2.47
C ALA A 217 -3.58 -14.10 -3.67
N LEU A 218 -3.10 -14.66 -4.80
CA LEU A 218 -2.83 -13.90 -6.01
C LEU A 218 -4.09 -13.25 -6.58
N ALA A 219 -5.20 -14.00 -6.68
CA ALA A 219 -6.48 -13.49 -7.18
C ALA A 219 -7.03 -12.37 -6.28
N SER A 220 -7.04 -12.59 -4.98
CA SER A 220 -7.48 -11.56 -4.03
C SER A 220 -6.48 -10.42 -3.88
N GLY A 221 -5.18 -10.67 -4.10
CA GLY A 221 -4.14 -9.64 -4.21
C GLY A 221 -4.43 -8.69 -5.37
N PHE A 222 -4.73 -9.23 -6.54
CA PHE A 222 -5.16 -8.43 -7.70
C PHE A 222 -6.43 -7.63 -7.39
N ALA A 223 -7.47 -8.25 -6.81
CA ALA A 223 -8.71 -7.56 -6.46
C ALA A 223 -8.51 -6.47 -5.39
N ASN A 224 -7.61 -6.69 -4.43
CA ASN A 224 -7.24 -5.70 -3.43
C ASN A 224 -6.46 -4.52 -4.04
N GLY A 225 -5.55 -4.82 -4.96
CA GLY A 225 -4.86 -3.81 -5.77
C GLY A 225 -5.84 -2.97 -6.57
N TRP A 226 -6.75 -3.63 -7.30
CA TRP A 226 -7.82 -2.99 -8.07
C TRP A 226 -8.67 -2.05 -7.22
N SER A 227 -9.21 -2.56 -6.11
CA SER A 227 -10.19 -1.85 -5.28
C SER A 227 -9.54 -0.81 -4.38
N ASN A 228 -8.59 -1.22 -3.53
CA ASN A 228 -8.10 -0.40 -2.43
C ASN A 228 -6.91 0.49 -2.80
N PHE A 229 -6.03 0.03 -3.68
CA PHE A 229 -4.87 0.80 -4.12
C PHE A 229 -5.10 1.53 -5.45
N GLY A 230 -6.05 1.04 -6.26
CA GLY A 230 -6.42 1.60 -7.55
C GLY A 230 -7.66 2.50 -7.48
N VAL A 231 -8.84 1.90 -7.56
CA VAL A 231 -10.12 2.61 -7.72
C VAL A 231 -10.42 3.57 -6.56
N ARG A 232 -10.16 3.14 -5.32
CA ARG A 232 -10.32 4.01 -4.14
C ARG A 232 -9.46 5.26 -4.23
N VAL A 233 -8.23 5.16 -4.72
CA VAL A 233 -7.31 6.30 -4.80
C VAL A 233 -7.57 7.17 -6.02
N ALA A 234 -7.98 6.57 -7.14
CA ALA A 234 -8.13 7.28 -8.40
C ALA A 234 -9.56 7.78 -8.67
N VAL A 235 -10.57 6.97 -8.38
CA VAL A 235 -11.97 7.24 -8.81
C VAL A 235 -12.82 7.77 -7.65
N LEU A 236 -12.64 7.25 -6.42
CA LEU A 236 -13.43 7.72 -5.27
C LEU A 236 -13.29 9.22 -5.00
N PRO A 237 -12.10 9.86 -5.06
CA PRO A 237 -11.99 11.31 -4.89
C PRO A 237 -12.77 12.10 -5.92
N GLN A 238 -12.82 11.63 -7.17
CA GLN A 238 -13.56 12.28 -8.26
C GLN A 238 -15.07 12.18 -8.05
N PHE A 239 -15.55 11.02 -7.60
CA PHE A 239 -16.94 10.82 -7.26
C PHE A 239 -17.35 11.64 -6.01
N ALA A 240 -16.50 11.69 -5.00
CA ALA A 240 -16.74 12.44 -3.78
C ALA A 240 -17.02 13.93 -4.05
N VAL A 241 -16.23 14.55 -4.94
CA VAL A 241 -16.43 15.93 -5.39
C VAL A 241 -17.70 16.06 -6.25
N ALA A 242 -18.07 15.03 -7.01
CA ALA A 242 -19.32 15.04 -7.79
C ALA A 242 -20.58 14.95 -6.91
N VAL A 243 -20.49 14.31 -5.72
CA VAL A 243 -21.59 14.25 -4.73
C VAL A 243 -21.69 15.53 -3.91
N HIS A 244 -20.53 16.13 -3.57
CA HIS A 244 -20.46 17.33 -2.74
C HIS A 244 -19.28 18.19 -3.20
N ASP A 245 -19.59 19.36 -3.77
CA ASP A 245 -18.62 20.22 -4.44
C ASP A 245 -17.71 21.00 -3.46
N GLU A 246 -17.00 20.23 -2.61
CA GLU A 246 -16.00 20.77 -1.70
C GLU A 246 -14.73 19.91 -1.72
N THR A 247 -13.57 20.55 -1.81
CA THR A 247 -12.26 19.88 -1.99
C THR A 247 -11.87 18.95 -0.85
N TRP A 248 -12.33 19.23 0.39
CA TRP A 248 -12.03 18.40 1.56
C TRP A 248 -12.76 17.07 1.57
N VAL A 249 -13.89 16.93 0.85
CA VAL A 249 -14.72 15.72 0.84
C VAL A 249 -13.95 14.52 0.29
N ALA A 250 -13.18 14.74 -0.77
CA ALA A 250 -12.29 13.70 -1.32
C ALA A 250 -11.29 13.17 -0.29
N GLY A 251 -10.68 14.09 0.47
CA GLY A 251 -9.75 13.75 1.55
C GLY A 251 -10.46 13.04 2.70
N ALA A 252 -11.65 13.50 3.10
CA ALA A 252 -12.46 12.90 4.15
C ALA A 252 -12.87 11.46 3.81
N ALA A 253 -13.33 11.19 2.59
CA ALA A 253 -13.70 9.84 2.13
C ALA A 253 -12.53 8.86 2.22
N LEU A 254 -11.33 9.28 1.79
CA LEU A 254 -10.12 8.47 1.92
C LEU A 254 -9.67 8.29 3.37
N ALA A 255 -9.73 9.36 4.18
CA ALA A 255 -9.36 9.32 5.58
C ALA A 255 -10.26 8.38 6.39
N VAL A 256 -11.58 8.47 6.20
CA VAL A 256 -12.55 7.60 6.87
C VAL A 256 -12.37 6.14 6.46
N ALA A 257 -12.09 5.85 5.18
CA ALA A 257 -11.72 4.51 4.74
C ALA A 257 -10.43 4.01 5.40
N ALA A 258 -9.41 4.87 5.53
CA ALA A 258 -8.16 4.52 6.21
C ALA A 258 -8.38 4.27 7.72
N ILE A 259 -9.23 5.05 8.37
CA ILE A 259 -9.65 4.82 9.78
C ILE A 259 -10.34 3.46 9.91
N GLY A 260 -11.29 3.13 9.02
CA GLY A 260 -11.93 1.82 9.00
C GLY A 260 -10.91 0.68 8.88
N THR A 261 -9.94 0.82 7.97
CA THR A 261 -8.84 -0.15 7.81
C THR A 261 -8.03 -0.29 9.09
N ALA A 262 -7.66 0.82 9.72
CA ALA A 262 -6.85 0.83 10.95
C ALA A 262 -7.58 0.17 12.13
N LEU A 263 -8.84 0.48 12.32
CA LEU A 263 -9.66 -0.12 13.38
C LEU A 263 -9.72 -1.64 13.24
N MET A 264 -9.96 -2.12 12.02
CA MET A 264 -10.04 -3.55 11.78
C MET A 264 -8.69 -4.25 11.88
N LEU A 265 -7.59 -3.60 11.49
CA LEU A 265 -6.23 -4.15 11.65
C LEU A 265 -5.87 -4.46 13.11
N GLN A 266 -6.41 -3.72 14.10
CA GLN A 266 -6.16 -3.98 15.52
C GLN A 266 -6.64 -5.37 15.96
N VAL A 267 -7.70 -5.88 15.35
CA VAL A 267 -8.31 -7.15 15.69
C VAL A 267 -8.05 -8.25 14.65
N ALA A 268 -7.76 -7.87 13.41
CA ALA A 268 -7.61 -8.79 12.28
C ALA A 268 -6.52 -9.85 12.50
N GLY A 269 -5.39 -9.50 13.11
CA GLY A 269 -4.33 -10.46 13.44
C GLY A 269 -4.81 -11.54 14.41
N ARG A 270 -5.51 -11.15 15.48
CA ARG A 270 -6.09 -12.12 16.45
C ARG A 270 -7.20 -12.96 15.83
N LEU A 271 -8.00 -12.35 14.96
CA LEU A 271 -9.06 -13.09 14.23
C LEU A 271 -8.42 -14.10 13.25
N ALA A 272 -7.37 -13.74 12.55
CA ALA A 272 -6.63 -14.63 11.65
C ALA A 272 -6.08 -15.86 12.38
N ASP A 273 -5.57 -15.67 13.60
CA ASP A 273 -5.02 -16.76 14.42
C ASP A 273 -6.10 -17.64 15.07
N ARG A 274 -7.29 -17.09 15.30
CA ARG A 274 -8.41 -17.84 15.94
C ARG A 274 -9.33 -18.50 14.92
N LEU A 275 -9.77 -17.75 13.91
CA LEU A 275 -10.76 -18.19 12.93
C LEU A 275 -10.12 -18.88 11.71
N GLY A 276 -8.87 -18.54 11.43
CA GLY A 276 -8.16 -18.93 10.21
C GLY A 276 -8.01 -17.78 9.22
N ARG A 277 -7.12 -17.97 8.26
CA ARG A 277 -6.81 -16.96 7.23
C ARG A 277 -7.93 -16.87 6.20
N ARG A 278 -8.42 -18.03 5.75
CA ARG A 278 -9.43 -18.15 4.70
C ARG A 278 -10.75 -17.43 5.03
N PRO A 279 -11.44 -17.68 6.18
CA PRO A 279 -12.70 -16.99 6.46
C PRO A 279 -12.52 -15.48 6.63
N LEU A 280 -11.36 -15.06 7.15
CA LEU A 280 -11.05 -13.66 7.33
C LEU A 280 -10.94 -12.91 6.00
N VAL A 281 -10.25 -13.51 5.01
CA VAL A 281 -10.11 -12.88 3.67
C VAL A 281 -11.44 -12.87 2.95
N ILE A 282 -12.24 -13.94 3.04
CA ILE A 282 -13.59 -14.00 2.45
C ILE A 282 -14.47 -12.88 3.02
N ALA A 283 -14.55 -12.77 4.35
CA ALA A 283 -15.33 -11.72 5.01
C ALA A 283 -14.87 -10.34 4.58
N GLY A 284 -13.55 -10.10 4.55
CA GLY A 284 -12.97 -8.83 4.13
C GLY A 284 -13.29 -8.48 2.68
N LEU A 285 -13.23 -9.44 1.76
CA LEU A 285 -13.58 -9.24 0.34
C LEU A 285 -15.07 -8.91 0.17
N VAL A 286 -15.96 -9.61 0.88
CA VAL A 286 -17.41 -9.36 0.84
C VAL A 286 -17.75 -7.96 1.39
N ILE A 287 -17.15 -7.58 2.54
CA ILE A 287 -17.34 -6.26 3.13
C ILE A 287 -16.79 -5.15 2.20
N THR A 288 -15.60 -5.36 1.61
CA THR A 288 -15.03 -4.42 0.63
C THR A 288 -15.93 -4.29 -0.60
N ALA A 289 -16.44 -5.41 -1.10
CA ALA A 289 -17.34 -5.44 -2.25
C ALA A 289 -18.65 -4.69 -1.99
N GLY A 290 -19.27 -4.91 -0.83
CA GLY A 290 -20.47 -4.18 -0.42
C GLY A 290 -20.19 -2.69 -0.22
N GLY A 291 -19.15 -2.34 0.54
CA GLY A 291 -18.79 -0.95 0.79
C GLY A 291 -18.47 -0.18 -0.50
N LEU A 292 -17.50 -0.65 -1.29
CA LEU A 292 -17.11 0.02 -2.55
C LEU A 292 -18.17 -0.12 -3.64
N GLY A 293 -18.79 -1.30 -3.77
CA GLY A 293 -19.78 -1.53 -4.83
C GLY A 293 -21.03 -0.66 -4.72
N LEU A 294 -21.42 -0.30 -3.49
CA LEU A 294 -22.58 0.54 -3.24
C LEU A 294 -22.24 2.04 -3.17
N ILE A 295 -20.97 2.43 -3.10
CA ILE A 295 -20.58 3.85 -3.04
C ILE A 295 -21.18 4.66 -4.19
N GLY A 296 -21.19 4.11 -5.41
CA GLY A 296 -21.73 4.78 -6.58
C GLY A 296 -23.22 5.11 -6.53
N LEU A 297 -23.96 4.61 -5.53
CA LEU A 297 -25.36 4.93 -5.26
C LEU A 297 -25.52 6.04 -4.21
N SER A 298 -24.43 6.55 -3.66
CA SER A 298 -24.47 7.60 -2.65
C SER A 298 -24.95 8.93 -3.26
N THR A 299 -25.99 9.50 -2.67
CA THR A 299 -26.56 10.79 -3.05
C THR A 299 -26.20 11.91 -2.06
N ASP A 300 -25.68 11.54 -0.91
CA ASP A 300 -25.32 12.46 0.16
C ASP A 300 -23.97 12.08 0.81
N LEU A 301 -23.40 13.06 1.53
CA LEU A 301 -22.10 12.95 2.17
C LEU A 301 -22.06 11.86 3.24
N LEU A 302 -23.11 11.70 4.05
CA LEU A 302 -23.09 10.74 5.14
C LEU A 302 -23.03 9.31 4.61
N VAL A 303 -23.82 8.97 3.61
CA VAL A 303 -23.82 7.64 2.97
C VAL A 303 -22.46 7.37 2.33
N LEU A 304 -21.89 8.36 1.63
CA LEU A 304 -20.54 8.25 1.05
C LEU A 304 -19.48 7.91 2.11
N LEU A 305 -19.47 8.64 3.22
CA LEU A 305 -18.49 8.43 4.30
C LEU A 305 -18.69 7.08 5.01
N VAL A 306 -19.95 6.69 5.28
CA VAL A 306 -20.26 5.40 5.90
C VAL A 306 -19.81 4.24 5.01
N LEU A 307 -20.14 4.25 3.72
CA LEU A 307 -19.72 3.22 2.78
C LEU A 307 -18.19 3.21 2.59
N SER A 308 -17.55 4.37 2.63
CA SER A 308 -16.09 4.48 2.63
C SER A 308 -15.49 3.81 3.87
N ALA A 309 -16.06 4.04 5.07
CA ALA A 309 -15.65 3.37 6.30
C ALA A 309 -15.82 1.86 6.21
N VAL A 310 -16.99 1.38 5.76
CA VAL A 310 -17.29 -0.05 5.58
C VAL A 310 -16.28 -0.71 4.64
N SER A 311 -16.00 -0.07 3.49
CA SER A 311 -15.00 -0.59 2.56
C SER A 311 -13.60 -0.65 3.18
N GLY A 312 -13.27 0.30 4.06
CA GLY A 312 -12.03 0.31 4.84
C GLY A 312 -11.95 -0.83 5.84
N LEU A 313 -13.02 -1.12 6.57
CA LEU A 313 -13.10 -2.29 7.47
C LEU A 313 -12.80 -3.60 6.71
N GLY A 314 -13.39 -3.78 5.52
CA GLY A 314 -13.11 -4.91 4.66
C GLY A 314 -11.63 -5.03 4.30
N ALA A 315 -11.01 -3.94 3.86
CA ALA A 315 -9.57 -3.90 3.52
C ALA A 315 -8.67 -4.27 4.71
N GLY A 316 -9.06 -3.86 5.93
CA GLY A 316 -8.36 -4.18 7.17
C GLY A 316 -8.36 -5.68 7.51
N LEU A 317 -9.34 -6.44 7.05
CA LEU A 317 -9.40 -7.90 7.17
C LEU A 317 -8.59 -8.61 6.07
N VAL A 318 -8.72 -8.12 4.81
CA VAL A 318 -8.08 -8.75 3.64
C VAL A 318 -6.57 -8.77 3.76
N ASN A 319 -5.94 -7.63 4.05
CA ASN A 319 -4.49 -7.48 3.99
C ASN A 319 -3.72 -8.44 4.92
N PRO A 320 -4.02 -8.53 6.24
CA PRO A 320 -3.32 -9.45 7.14
C PRO A 320 -3.56 -10.92 6.77
N GLY A 321 -4.79 -11.28 6.40
CA GLY A 321 -5.14 -12.64 6.03
C GLY A 321 -4.39 -13.13 4.79
N GLN A 322 -4.29 -12.29 3.75
CA GLN A 322 -3.53 -12.60 2.55
C GLN A 322 -2.03 -12.76 2.83
N GLN A 323 -1.44 -11.78 3.54
CA GLN A 323 -0.01 -11.81 3.86
C GLN A 323 0.35 -13.01 4.73
N ALA A 324 -0.46 -13.33 5.75
CA ALA A 324 -0.28 -14.51 6.57
C ALA A 324 -0.36 -15.79 5.74
N SER A 325 -1.36 -15.92 4.84
CA SER A 325 -1.49 -17.10 3.96
C SER A 325 -0.27 -17.27 3.04
N VAL A 326 0.25 -16.18 2.46
CA VAL A 326 1.45 -16.25 1.63
C VAL A 326 2.68 -16.62 2.45
N ALA A 327 2.82 -16.10 3.66
CA ALA A 327 3.90 -16.43 4.58
C ALA A 327 3.84 -17.91 5.01
N ASP A 328 2.64 -18.42 5.34
CA ASP A 328 2.41 -19.81 5.71
C ASP A 328 2.79 -20.77 4.54
N VAL A 329 2.51 -20.40 3.28
CA VAL A 329 2.87 -21.18 2.10
C VAL A 329 4.40 -21.21 1.88
N VAL A 330 5.09 -20.10 2.13
CA VAL A 330 6.55 -20.04 2.05
C VAL A 330 7.20 -20.89 3.14
N GLY A 331 6.65 -20.86 4.35
CA GLY A 331 7.19 -21.55 5.52
C GLY A 331 8.38 -20.81 6.14
N ALA A 332 8.78 -21.28 7.34
CA ALA A 332 9.87 -20.64 8.11
C ALA A 332 11.28 -20.99 7.60
N ASP A 333 11.41 -22.11 6.89
CA ASP A 333 12.69 -22.72 6.54
C ASP A 333 13.19 -22.36 5.13
N ARG A 334 12.55 -21.40 4.46
CA ARG A 334 12.87 -21.00 3.09
C ARG A 334 12.82 -19.49 2.88
N SER A 335 13.66 -19.02 1.95
CA SER A 335 13.53 -17.64 1.47
C SER A 335 12.35 -17.51 0.52
N GLY A 336 11.38 -16.62 0.85
CA GLY A 336 10.15 -16.38 0.07
C GLY A 336 10.22 -15.18 -0.87
N GLY A 337 11.38 -14.58 -1.08
CA GLY A 337 11.50 -13.29 -1.78
C GLY A 337 10.79 -13.23 -3.13
N THR A 338 10.98 -14.23 -4.00
CA THR A 338 10.32 -14.27 -5.32
C THR A 338 8.81 -14.52 -5.24
N VAL A 339 8.38 -15.33 -4.26
CA VAL A 339 6.95 -15.63 -4.02
C VAL A 339 6.21 -14.39 -3.52
N LEU A 340 6.80 -13.67 -2.55
CA LEU A 340 6.26 -12.41 -2.04
C LEU A 340 6.26 -11.31 -3.11
N ALA A 341 7.32 -11.24 -3.92
CA ALA A 341 7.40 -10.29 -5.03
C ALA A 341 6.28 -10.56 -6.07
N THR A 342 6.03 -11.82 -6.44
CA THR A 342 4.94 -12.17 -7.37
C THR A 342 3.58 -11.82 -6.78
N PHE A 343 3.36 -12.02 -5.49
CA PHE A 343 2.13 -11.58 -4.82
C PHE A 343 1.97 -10.05 -4.88
N GLN A 344 3.05 -9.30 -4.62
CA GLN A 344 3.03 -7.83 -4.74
C GLN A 344 2.77 -7.38 -6.18
N MET A 345 3.36 -8.08 -7.18
CA MET A 345 3.10 -7.79 -8.60
C MET A 345 1.62 -8.02 -8.98
N ALA A 346 0.95 -9.01 -8.40
CA ALA A 346 -0.48 -9.20 -8.60
C ALA A 346 -1.29 -8.02 -8.05
N GLN A 347 -0.95 -7.51 -6.87
CA GLN A 347 -1.57 -6.30 -6.31
C GLN A 347 -1.30 -5.07 -7.18
N ASP A 348 -0.06 -4.85 -7.58
CA ASP A 348 0.31 -3.71 -8.42
C ASP A 348 -0.38 -3.76 -9.80
N SER A 349 -0.55 -4.96 -10.38
CA SER A 349 -1.31 -5.13 -11.62
C SER A 349 -2.77 -4.72 -11.47
N GLY A 350 -3.41 -5.08 -10.35
CA GLY A 350 -4.76 -4.61 -10.04
C GLY A 350 -4.83 -3.09 -9.86
N ALA A 351 -3.86 -2.51 -9.16
CA ALA A 351 -3.77 -1.06 -8.95
C ALA A 351 -3.49 -0.27 -10.23
N ILE A 352 -2.96 -0.92 -11.27
CA ILE A 352 -2.74 -0.31 -12.59
C ILE A 352 -4.01 -0.44 -13.45
N VAL A 353 -4.54 -1.65 -13.59
CA VAL A 353 -5.64 -1.96 -14.51
C VAL A 353 -6.96 -1.42 -13.99
N GLY A 354 -7.20 -1.51 -12.67
CA GLY A 354 -8.45 -1.09 -12.03
C GLY A 354 -8.85 0.35 -12.34
N PRO A 355 -8.02 1.35 -12.01
CA PRO A 355 -8.36 2.75 -12.27
C PRO A 355 -8.61 3.07 -13.73
N ILE A 356 -7.85 2.46 -14.65
CA ILE A 356 -7.98 2.70 -16.08
C ILE A 356 -9.34 2.20 -16.57
N LEU A 357 -9.68 0.93 -16.32
CA LEU A 357 -10.93 0.33 -16.76
C LEU A 357 -12.13 0.97 -16.07
N ILE A 358 -12.04 1.20 -14.77
CA ILE A 358 -13.13 1.80 -14.00
C ILE A 358 -13.32 3.27 -14.35
N GLY A 359 -12.24 3.99 -14.67
CA GLY A 359 -12.31 5.34 -15.20
C GLY A 359 -13.06 5.41 -16.54
N LEU A 360 -12.80 4.46 -17.47
CA LEU A 360 -13.54 4.35 -18.75
C LEU A 360 -15.02 4.04 -18.51
N VAL A 361 -15.33 3.16 -17.56
CA VAL A 361 -16.73 2.86 -17.20
C VAL A 361 -17.39 4.09 -16.58
N ALA A 362 -16.70 4.84 -15.73
CA ALA A 362 -17.22 6.05 -15.14
C ALA A 362 -17.52 7.14 -16.19
N ASP A 363 -16.65 7.30 -17.18
CA ASP A 363 -16.84 8.26 -18.28
C ASP A 363 -18.00 7.85 -19.22
N SER A 364 -18.21 6.54 -19.45
CA SER A 364 -19.20 6.05 -20.42
C SER A 364 -20.56 5.69 -19.79
N LEU A 365 -20.58 5.09 -18.61
CA LEU A 365 -21.77 4.54 -17.95
C LEU A 365 -22.05 5.19 -16.57
N GLY A 366 -21.16 6.08 -16.12
CA GLY A 366 -21.28 6.77 -14.84
C GLY A 366 -20.69 6.01 -13.66
N PHE A 367 -20.58 6.73 -12.53
CA PHE A 367 -19.93 6.23 -11.31
C PHE A 367 -20.67 5.05 -10.67
N GLY A 368 -22.01 4.96 -10.80
CA GLY A 368 -22.78 3.83 -10.28
C GLY A 368 -22.30 2.50 -10.81
N TRP A 369 -22.16 2.36 -12.12
CA TRP A 369 -21.62 1.16 -12.76
C TRP A 369 -20.15 0.93 -12.48
N ALA A 370 -19.36 2.00 -12.41
CA ALA A 370 -17.94 1.94 -12.09
C ALA A 370 -17.69 1.28 -10.71
N PHE A 371 -18.41 1.71 -9.68
CA PHE A 371 -18.28 1.13 -8.35
C PHE A 371 -18.93 -0.25 -8.24
N ALA A 372 -20.08 -0.49 -8.89
CA ALA A 372 -20.70 -1.82 -8.94
C ALA A 372 -19.76 -2.87 -9.55
N LEU A 373 -19.08 -2.55 -10.66
CA LEU A 373 -18.08 -3.43 -11.27
C LEU A 373 -16.88 -3.67 -10.34
N THR A 374 -16.44 -2.64 -9.61
CA THR A 374 -15.37 -2.79 -8.60
C THR A 374 -15.76 -3.74 -7.47
N GLY A 375 -17.00 -3.64 -7.00
CA GLY A 375 -17.58 -4.58 -6.05
C GLY A 375 -17.61 -6.02 -6.59
N LEU A 376 -18.03 -6.18 -7.86
CA LEU A 376 -18.06 -7.48 -8.53
C LEU A 376 -16.66 -8.12 -8.62
N VAL A 377 -15.62 -7.36 -8.97
CA VAL A 377 -14.24 -7.87 -9.01
C VAL A 377 -13.81 -8.39 -7.64
N SER A 378 -14.16 -7.67 -6.56
CA SER A 378 -13.89 -8.11 -5.19
C SER A 378 -14.67 -9.39 -4.82
N LEU A 379 -15.92 -9.53 -5.25
CA LEU A 379 -16.74 -10.75 -5.05
C LEU A 379 -16.20 -11.94 -5.85
N LEU A 380 -15.76 -11.74 -7.09
CA LEU A 380 -15.17 -12.80 -7.90
C LEU A 380 -13.90 -13.37 -7.26
N ALA A 381 -13.14 -12.55 -6.56
CA ALA A 381 -11.97 -13.00 -5.81
C ALA A 381 -12.31 -13.88 -4.60
N VAL A 382 -13.55 -13.94 -4.14
CA VAL A 382 -14.02 -14.87 -3.11
C VAL A 382 -13.99 -16.32 -3.64
N GLY A 383 -14.33 -16.55 -4.92
CA GLY A 383 -14.40 -17.90 -5.51
C GLY A 383 -13.15 -18.75 -5.28
N PRO A 384 -11.94 -18.28 -5.64
CA PRO A 384 -10.70 -19.01 -5.33
C PRO A 384 -10.52 -19.32 -3.84
N TRP A 385 -10.95 -18.44 -2.93
CA TRP A 385 -10.85 -18.68 -1.48
C TRP A 385 -11.83 -19.72 -0.99
N LEU A 386 -13.00 -19.86 -1.61
CA LEU A 386 -13.94 -20.95 -1.28
C LEU A 386 -13.34 -22.33 -1.58
N LEU A 387 -12.44 -22.42 -2.56
CA LEU A 387 -11.75 -23.64 -2.96
C LEU A 387 -10.36 -23.78 -2.30
N ALA A 388 -9.85 -22.76 -1.65
CA ALA A 388 -8.55 -22.76 -1.02
C ALA A 388 -8.55 -23.61 0.27
N ARG A 389 -7.41 -24.27 0.53
CA ARG A 389 -7.17 -24.91 1.82
C ARG A 389 -6.80 -23.87 2.86
N GLU A 390 -7.27 -24.06 4.10
CA GLU A 390 -6.84 -23.24 5.23
C GLU A 390 -5.35 -23.47 5.49
N THR A 391 -4.60 -22.38 5.71
CA THR A 391 -3.15 -22.44 5.95
C THR A 391 -2.80 -22.43 7.43
N LEU A 392 -3.75 -22.08 8.31
CA LEU A 392 -3.55 -22.14 9.76
C LEU A 392 -3.36 -23.59 10.23
N VAL A 393 -2.14 -23.91 10.62
CA VAL A 393 -1.85 -25.18 11.31
C VAL A 393 -2.21 -25.00 12.78
N ARG A 394 -3.35 -25.54 13.21
CA ARG A 394 -3.70 -25.60 14.64
C ARG A 394 -2.77 -26.62 15.30
N GLN A 395 -1.96 -26.16 16.26
CA GLN A 395 -1.30 -27.13 17.16
C GLN A 395 -2.40 -27.91 17.88
N PRO A 396 -2.32 -29.27 17.93
CA PRO A 396 -3.22 -30.00 18.78
C PRO A 396 -3.08 -29.48 20.21
N ALA A 397 -4.22 -29.24 20.87
CA ALA A 397 -4.21 -28.91 22.29
C ALA A 397 -3.41 -30.00 23.00
N THR A 398 -2.32 -29.64 23.64
CA THR A 398 -1.61 -30.53 24.55
C THR A 398 -2.65 -30.90 25.60
N ALA A 399 -2.99 -32.20 25.67
CA ALA A 399 -3.93 -32.73 26.66
C ALA A 399 -3.18 -32.76 28.02
N ASP A 400 -2.97 -31.57 28.59
CA ASP A 400 -2.49 -31.34 29.93
C ASP A 400 -3.05 -29.99 30.37
N ASP A 401 -4.32 -30.02 30.84
CA ASP A 401 -4.86 -29.17 31.92
C ASP A 401 -6.15 -29.78 32.43
#